data_8c80603013e0d1f1b7e40b3ba7b6a59a
#
_entry.id   8c80603013e0d1f1b7e40b3ba7b6a59a
#
_cell.length_a   1.000
_cell.length_b   1.000
_cell.length_c   1.000
_cell.angle_alpha   90.00
_cell.angle_beta   90.00
_cell.angle_gamma   90.00
#
_symmetry.space_group_name_H-M   'P 1'
#
loop_
_entity.id
_entity.type
_entity.pdbx_description
1 polymer ?
#
loop_
_entity_poly.entity_id
_entity_poly.type
_entity_poly.pdbx_seq_one_letter_code
_entity_poly.pdbx_strand_id
1 'polypeptide(L)'
;MAIKANFIAGLLSVTGDNADDAIAITRDAAGQILINGGAISVQGDQPTLTNTTQIDVFGGNGNDTISLDNIAPLAGQALPQALPPATLFGGNGNDMLTGGGGNDMLFGGNGDDTVIGGKGSDTAFLGNGNDTFIWNPGDGNDIVDGGRGFDTLDFRGKTTGETFSIDANGSGATFNRTNGTIDLTRVERIQFEAQGQAADNITINDLAGTGVKQVAVDLGGGLPGGGDGQVDMVAIKSTSDHRITVTDRNGVVTVSGLASQVTLSDFEAGRDQLSINGQSVTVVDGQSVSIAPMSSNHTGGDSTAADGSHVRGLALLRQAMAASFVMAGAGHDGTPTTDQPLSHQPMLTHPHA
;
A
#
# COMPACT_ATOMS: atom_id res chain seq x y z
N MET A 1 -22.30 0.49 33.00
CA MET A 1 -21.44 -0.45 33.78
C MET A 1 -20.04 0.05 33.66
N ALA A 2 -19.15 -0.26 34.52
CA ALA A 2 -17.77 0.21 34.43
C ALA A 2 -16.90 -0.86 33.75
N ILE A 3 -15.83 -0.45 33.10
CA ILE A 3 -14.78 -1.34 32.57
C ILE A 3 -14.34 -2.32 33.67
N LYS A 4 -14.20 -3.59 33.31
CA LYS A 4 -13.76 -4.66 34.22
C LYS A 4 -12.49 -5.29 33.68
N ALA A 5 -11.55 -5.64 34.56
CA ALA A 5 -10.34 -6.34 34.21
C ALA A 5 -10.11 -7.53 35.12
N ASN A 6 -9.70 -8.65 34.55
CA ASN A 6 -9.43 -9.89 35.25
C ASN A 6 -8.15 -10.54 34.70
N PHE A 7 -7.30 -11.07 35.60
CA PHE A 7 -6.07 -11.75 35.22
C PHE A 7 -6.02 -13.14 35.84
N ILE A 8 -6.02 -14.17 34.99
CA ILE A 8 -6.00 -15.57 35.43
C ILE A 8 -5.08 -16.38 34.51
N ALA A 9 -4.13 -17.06 35.09
CA ALA A 9 -3.27 -18.04 34.39
C ALA A 9 -2.56 -17.47 33.13
N GLY A 10 -2.16 -16.22 33.18
CA GLY A 10 -1.45 -15.56 32.07
C GLY A 10 -2.35 -14.85 31.07
N LEU A 11 -3.66 -14.94 31.20
CA LEU A 11 -4.62 -14.21 30.38
C LEU A 11 -5.12 -12.97 31.13
N LEU A 12 -4.88 -11.80 30.53
CA LEU A 12 -5.52 -10.55 30.93
C LEU A 12 -6.75 -10.31 30.07
N SER A 13 -7.92 -10.29 30.68
CA SER A 13 -9.18 -9.99 30.01
C SER A 13 -9.74 -8.69 30.50
N VAL A 14 -10.03 -7.75 29.57
CA VAL A 14 -10.63 -6.45 29.86
C VAL A 14 -11.93 -6.33 29.08
N THR A 15 -13.01 -5.88 29.74
CA THR A 15 -14.34 -5.79 29.13
C THR A 15 -14.95 -4.43 29.44
N GLY A 16 -15.30 -3.71 28.39
CA GLY A 16 -16.12 -2.51 28.42
C GLY A 16 -17.61 -2.79 28.65
N ASP A 17 -18.45 -1.84 28.33
CA ASP A 17 -19.90 -1.99 28.52
C ASP A 17 -20.74 -1.60 27.27
N ASN A 18 -21.83 -0.90 27.44
CA ASN A 18 -22.71 -0.46 26.34
C ASN A 18 -22.58 1.05 26.07
N ALA A 19 -21.55 1.69 26.54
CA ALA A 19 -21.27 3.11 26.34
C ALA A 19 -19.89 3.25 25.70
N ASP A 20 -19.62 4.40 25.14
CA ASP A 20 -18.29 4.72 24.59
C ASP A 20 -17.22 4.55 25.69
N ASP A 21 -16.36 3.57 25.53
CA ASP A 21 -15.30 3.23 26.47
C ASP A 21 -13.92 3.66 25.98
N ALA A 22 -13.06 4.14 26.87
CA ALA A 22 -11.66 4.35 26.60
C ALA A 22 -10.84 3.35 27.43
N ILE A 23 -10.25 2.37 26.76
CA ILE A 23 -9.46 1.29 27.34
C ILE A 23 -8.01 1.42 26.90
N ALA A 24 -7.15 1.92 27.78
CA ALA A 24 -5.72 2.01 27.53
C ALA A 24 -4.97 0.96 28.37
N ILE A 25 -4.27 0.05 27.69
CA ILE A 25 -3.37 -0.91 28.34
C ILE A 25 -1.98 -0.30 28.33
N THR A 26 -1.46 -0.07 29.49
CA THR A 26 -0.16 0.59 29.71
C THR A 26 0.71 -0.25 30.64
N ARG A 27 1.91 0.21 30.94
CA ARG A 27 2.74 -0.38 31.99
C ARG A 27 3.46 0.67 32.79
N ASP A 28 3.84 0.33 34.02
CA ASP A 28 4.69 1.13 34.85
C ASP A 28 6.19 0.82 34.65
N ALA A 29 7.03 1.53 35.42
CA ALA A 29 8.48 1.34 35.39
C ALA A 29 8.95 -0.02 35.94
N ALA A 30 8.12 -0.73 36.69
CA ALA A 30 8.39 -2.08 37.18
C ALA A 30 7.96 -3.18 36.21
N GLY A 31 7.31 -2.81 35.06
CA GLY A 31 6.80 -3.75 34.06
C GLY A 31 5.43 -4.33 34.44
N GLN A 32 4.72 -3.73 35.40
CA GLN A 32 3.35 -4.10 35.70
C GLN A 32 2.41 -3.59 34.61
N ILE A 33 1.48 -4.39 34.15
CA ILE A 33 0.47 -3.99 33.20
C ILE A 33 -0.68 -3.31 33.95
N LEU A 34 -1.06 -2.13 33.48
CA LEU A 34 -2.05 -1.26 34.09
C LEU A 34 -3.18 -0.96 33.09
N ILE A 35 -4.42 -0.94 33.56
CA ILE A 35 -5.57 -0.52 32.78
C ILE A 35 -5.90 0.91 33.12
N ASN A 36 -5.95 1.79 32.11
CA ASN A 36 -6.17 3.23 32.26
C ASN A 36 -5.25 3.86 33.33
N GLY A 37 -3.94 3.53 33.26
CA GLY A 37 -2.95 4.03 34.20
C GLY A 37 -3.13 3.53 35.64
N GLY A 38 -3.87 2.44 35.84
CA GLY A 38 -4.17 1.89 37.15
C GLY A 38 -5.50 2.38 37.75
N ALA A 39 -6.27 3.17 37.00
CA ALA A 39 -7.60 3.59 37.43
C ALA A 39 -8.61 2.41 37.51
N ILE A 40 -8.38 1.38 36.70
CA ILE A 40 -9.17 0.15 36.72
C ILE A 40 -8.38 -0.94 37.44
N SER A 41 -8.95 -1.44 38.54
CA SER A 41 -8.33 -2.53 39.32
C SER A 41 -8.49 -3.86 38.58
N VAL A 42 -7.41 -4.62 38.47
CA VAL A 42 -7.41 -5.96 37.92
C VAL A 42 -7.78 -6.96 39.02
N GLN A 43 -8.73 -7.84 38.77
CA GLN A 43 -9.05 -8.93 39.67
C GLN A 43 -8.09 -10.10 39.40
N GLY A 44 -7.62 -10.75 40.47
CA GLY A 44 -6.62 -11.81 40.41
C GLY A 44 -5.23 -11.30 40.75
N ASP A 45 -4.21 -11.96 40.18
CA ASP A 45 -2.82 -11.57 40.35
C ASP A 45 -2.50 -10.30 39.54
N GLN A 46 -1.41 -9.61 39.87
CA GLN A 46 -0.96 -8.45 39.10
C GLN A 46 -0.37 -8.92 37.76
N PRO A 47 -0.94 -8.48 36.61
CA PRO A 47 -0.36 -8.81 35.31
C PRO A 47 0.95 -8.00 35.09
N THR A 48 1.91 -8.68 34.48
CA THR A 48 3.22 -8.11 34.12
C THR A 48 3.61 -8.62 32.74
N LEU A 49 4.58 -8.00 32.09
CA LEU A 49 5.11 -8.48 30.80
C LEU A 49 5.70 -9.91 30.88
N THR A 50 6.07 -10.38 32.07
CA THR A 50 6.70 -11.69 32.25
C THR A 50 5.71 -12.82 32.58
N ASN A 51 4.56 -12.49 33.15
CA ASN A 51 3.53 -13.48 33.50
C ASN A 51 2.29 -13.44 32.62
N THR A 52 2.18 -12.45 31.71
CA THR A 52 1.08 -12.34 30.75
C THR A 52 1.47 -12.99 29.43
N THR A 53 0.68 -13.89 28.97
CA THR A 53 0.88 -14.63 27.71
C THR A 53 -0.10 -14.19 26.61
N GLN A 54 -1.24 -13.59 27.00
CA GLN A 54 -2.30 -13.13 26.12
C GLN A 54 -3.06 -11.97 26.77
N ILE A 55 -3.52 -11.05 25.92
CA ILE A 55 -4.37 -9.92 26.32
C ILE A 55 -5.61 -9.95 25.43
N ASP A 56 -6.81 -10.07 26.04
CA ASP A 56 -8.08 -9.97 25.34
C ASP A 56 -8.85 -8.73 25.82
N VAL A 57 -9.28 -7.89 24.88
CA VAL A 57 -10.02 -6.67 25.18
C VAL A 57 -11.30 -6.62 24.36
N PHE A 58 -12.40 -6.33 25.03
CA PHE A 58 -13.74 -6.23 24.45
C PHE A 58 -14.29 -4.83 24.73
N GLY A 59 -14.54 -4.03 23.69
CA GLY A 59 -15.22 -2.73 23.79
C GLY A 59 -16.68 -2.91 24.16
N GLY A 60 -17.45 -3.48 23.27
CA GLY A 60 -18.86 -3.80 23.54
C GLY A 60 -19.84 -3.13 22.59
N ASN A 61 -20.70 -2.27 23.11
CA ASN A 61 -21.47 -1.35 22.30
C ASN A 61 -21.02 0.07 22.62
N GLY A 62 -21.09 0.96 21.66
CA GLY A 62 -20.60 2.33 21.79
C GLY A 62 -19.46 2.57 20.84
N ASN A 63 -18.96 3.79 20.77
CA ASN A 63 -17.76 4.09 19.97
C ASN A 63 -16.54 3.99 20.90
N ASP A 64 -15.88 2.85 20.84
CA ASP A 64 -14.85 2.52 21.80
C ASP A 64 -13.46 2.91 21.30
N THR A 65 -12.57 3.22 22.22
CA THR A 65 -11.14 3.44 21.93
C THR A 65 -10.32 2.45 22.75
N ILE A 66 -9.68 1.51 22.06
CA ILE A 66 -8.84 0.49 22.68
C ILE A 66 -7.40 0.66 22.18
N SER A 67 -6.44 0.85 23.09
CA SER A 67 -5.04 1.06 22.75
C SER A 67 -4.08 0.30 23.62
N LEU A 68 -3.14 -0.41 22.98
CA LEU A 68 -2.02 -1.10 23.59
C LEU A 68 -0.67 -0.46 23.24
N ASP A 69 -0.63 0.73 22.66
CA ASP A 69 0.58 1.40 22.19
C ASP A 69 1.62 1.66 23.29
N ASN A 70 1.18 1.74 24.53
CA ASN A 70 2.04 2.05 25.66
C ASN A 70 2.70 0.83 26.32
N ILE A 71 2.55 -0.36 25.72
CA ILE A 71 3.27 -1.58 26.16
C ILE A 71 4.66 -1.69 25.47
N ALA A 72 5.24 -0.59 25.05
CA ALA A 72 6.56 -0.57 24.43
C ALA A 72 7.70 -0.89 25.42
N PRO A 73 8.85 -1.43 24.98
CA PRO A 73 9.99 -1.67 25.85
C PRO A 73 10.46 -0.41 26.56
N LEU A 74 10.81 -0.52 27.85
CA LEU A 74 11.46 0.58 28.57
C LEU A 74 12.81 0.89 27.91
N ALA A 75 13.08 2.18 27.68
CA ALA A 75 14.36 2.62 27.13
C ALA A 75 15.54 2.06 27.95
N GLY A 76 16.46 1.36 27.31
CA GLY A 76 17.65 0.79 27.92
C GLY A 76 17.50 -0.63 28.47
N GLN A 77 16.33 -1.24 28.42
CA GLN A 77 16.16 -2.67 28.69
C GLN A 77 16.09 -3.44 27.36
N ALA A 78 17.05 -4.32 27.13
CA ALA A 78 16.90 -5.35 26.11
C ALA A 78 15.76 -6.28 26.57
N LEU A 79 14.63 -6.25 25.90
CA LEU A 79 13.56 -7.20 26.18
C LEU A 79 13.95 -8.56 25.64
N PRO A 80 14.03 -9.59 26.49
CA PRO A 80 14.22 -10.95 26.06
C PRO A 80 12.95 -11.59 25.50
N GLN A 81 11.81 -10.88 25.53
CA GLN A 81 10.51 -11.41 25.10
C GLN A 81 9.79 -10.47 24.14
N ALA A 82 9.15 -11.05 23.13
CA ALA A 82 8.12 -10.39 22.36
C ALA A 82 7.01 -9.86 23.28
N LEU A 83 6.34 -8.80 22.91
CA LEU A 83 5.14 -8.34 23.61
C LEU A 83 4.09 -9.46 23.57
N PRO A 84 3.24 -9.59 24.60
CA PRO A 84 2.16 -10.55 24.57
C PRO A 84 1.24 -10.28 23.38
N PRO A 85 0.84 -11.29 22.61
CA PRO A 85 -0.17 -11.10 21.57
C PRO A 85 -1.49 -10.65 22.20
N ALA A 86 -2.20 -9.79 21.48
CA ALA A 86 -3.50 -9.31 21.92
C ALA A 86 -4.61 -9.73 20.95
N THR A 87 -5.82 -9.87 21.49
CA THR A 87 -7.03 -9.96 20.70
C THR A 87 -7.95 -8.81 21.10
N LEU A 88 -8.27 -7.94 20.15
CA LEU A 88 -9.09 -6.76 20.38
C LEU A 88 -10.42 -6.90 19.63
N PHE A 89 -11.51 -6.63 20.31
CA PHE A 89 -12.85 -6.60 19.76
C PHE A 89 -13.45 -5.22 20.01
N GLY A 90 -13.70 -4.43 18.97
CA GLY A 90 -14.47 -3.18 19.06
C GLY A 90 -15.91 -3.48 19.43
N GLY A 91 -16.66 -4.01 18.50
CA GLY A 91 -18.01 -4.50 18.77
C GLY A 91 -19.07 -3.83 17.93
N ASN A 92 -19.94 -3.01 18.51
CA ASN A 92 -20.90 -2.21 17.78
C ASN A 92 -20.62 -0.74 18.03
N GLY A 93 -20.52 0.03 17.00
CA GLY A 93 -20.20 1.46 17.01
C GLY A 93 -18.97 1.72 16.15
N ASN A 94 -18.55 2.96 16.08
CA ASN A 94 -17.37 3.33 15.33
C ASN A 94 -16.15 3.29 16.26
N ASP A 95 -15.38 2.23 16.16
CA ASP A 95 -14.33 1.91 17.12
C ASP A 95 -12.94 2.31 16.64
N MET A 96 -12.03 2.61 17.56
CA MET A 96 -10.61 2.81 17.31
C MET A 96 -9.81 1.74 18.04
N LEU A 97 -9.13 0.87 17.30
CA LEU A 97 -8.35 -0.23 17.83
C LEU A 97 -6.86 -0.06 17.50
N THR A 98 -6.00 -0.18 18.51
CA THR A 98 -4.55 -0.16 18.32
C THR A 98 -3.91 -1.34 19.06
N GLY A 99 -3.33 -2.29 18.29
CA GLY A 99 -2.72 -3.52 18.82
C GLY A 99 -1.39 -3.28 19.53
N GLY A 100 -0.58 -2.37 18.97
CA GLY A 100 0.67 -1.95 19.60
C GLY A 100 1.88 -2.75 19.15
N GLY A 101 2.31 -3.72 19.89
CA GLY A 101 3.46 -4.54 19.52
C GLY A 101 3.23 -5.98 19.92
N GLY A 102 3.50 -6.89 19.02
CA GLY A 102 3.16 -8.31 19.13
C GLY A 102 2.60 -8.78 17.80
N ASN A 103 2.06 -9.98 17.77
CA ASN A 103 1.28 -10.45 16.63
C ASN A 103 -0.18 -10.48 17.08
N ASP A 104 -0.92 -9.47 16.69
CA ASP A 104 -2.22 -9.18 17.26
C ASP A 104 -3.36 -9.63 16.33
N MET A 105 -4.53 -9.87 16.90
CA MET A 105 -5.76 -10.15 16.18
C MET A 105 -6.79 -9.07 16.51
N LEU A 106 -7.27 -8.34 15.50
CA LEU A 106 -8.13 -7.18 15.69
C LEU A 106 -9.45 -7.39 14.93
N PHE A 107 -10.55 -7.14 15.61
CA PHE A 107 -11.90 -7.23 15.08
C PHE A 107 -12.60 -5.88 15.30
N GLY A 108 -12.83 -5.09 14.23
CA GLY A 108 -13.58 -3.85 14.30
C GLY A 108 -15.02 -4.13 14.72
N GLY A 109 -15.80 -4.71 13.85
CA GLY A 109 -17.14 -5.18 14.20
C GLY A 109 -18.23 -4.61 13.32
N ASN A 110 -19.13 -3.84 13.90
CA ASN A 110 -20.16 -3.11 13.15
C ASN A 110 -19.96 -1.61 13.38
N GLY A 111 -19.93 -0.85 12.32
CA GLY A 111 -19.73 0.59 12.31
C GLY A 111 -18.52 0.94 11.47
N ASP A 112 -18.24 2.21 11.31
CA ASP A 112 -17.07 2.66 10.54
C ASP A 112 -15.86 2.71 11.49
N ASP A 113 -15.03 1.65 11.42
CA ASP A 113 -13.97 1.40 12.38
C ASP A 113 -12.61 1.92 11.89
N THR A 114 -11.71 2.25 12.82
CA THR A 114 -10.31 2.57 12.53
C THR A 114 -9.40 1.61 13.28
N VAL A 115 -8.58 0.87 12.53
CA VAL A 115 -7.74 -0.17 13.08
C VAL A 115 -6.27 0.07 12.75
N ILE A 116 -5.41 -0.05 13.73
CA ILE A 116 -3.95 0.02 13.64
C ILE A 116 -3.40 -1.28 14.26
N GLY A 117 -2.76 -2.13 13.46
CA GLY A 117 -2.10 -3.32 13.99
C GLY A 117 -0.93 -2.97 14.89
N GLY A 118 -0.04 -2.15 14.37
CA GLY A 118 1.18 -1.77 15.05
C GLY A 118 2.36 -2.63 14.63
N LYS A 119 3.31 -2.86 15.56
CA LYS A 119 4.49 -3.65 15.22
C LYS A 119 4.22 -5.14 15.39
N GLY A 120 4.56 -5.92 14.38
CA GLY A 120 4.42 -7.37 14.43
C GLY A 120 3.92 -7.94 13.12
N SER A 121 3.23 -9.05 13.21
CA SER A 121 2.50 -9.61 12.07
C SER A 121 1.05 -9.76 12.51
N ASP A 122 0.24 -8.81 12.14
CA ASP A 122 -1.09 -8.64 12.67
C ASP A 122 -2.15 -9.19 11.71
N THR A 123 -3.29 -9.57 12.25
CA THR A 123 -4.45 -9.97 11.45
C THR A 123 -5.65 -9.14 11.86
N ALA A 124 -6.16 -8.35 10.93
CA ALA A 124 -7.31 -7.49 11.14
C ALA A 124 -8.53 -7.94 10.31
N PHE A 125 -9.66 -8.04 10.97
CA PHE A 125 -10.98 -8.22 10.40
C PHE A 125 -11.79 -6.97 10.70
N LEU A 126 -11.98 -6.08 9.70
CA LEU A 126 -12.57 -4.77 9.94
C LEU A 126 -14.07 -4.90 10.21
N GLY A 127 -14.81 -5.57 9.32
CA GLY A 127 -16.17 -5.97 9.68
C GLY A 127 -17.28 -5.48 8.77
N ASN A 128 -18.26 -4.80 9.31
CA ASN A 128 -19.33 -4.17 8.56
C ASN A 128 -19.25 -2.65 8.75
N GLY A 129 -19.09 -1.92 7.70
CA GLY A 129 -18.97 -0.47 7.70
C GLY A 129 -18.03 0.01 6.62
N ASN A 130 -17.66 1.27 6.64
CA ASN A 130 -16.60 1.79 5.78
C ASN A 130 -15.37 2.00 6.64
N ASP A 131 -14.54 0.97 6.70
CA ASP A 131 -13.51 0.85 7.68
C ASP A 131 -12.17 1.37 7.16
N THR A 132 -11.28 1.72 8.08
CA THR A 132 -9.92 2.17 7.74
C THR A 132 -8.88 1.37 8.52
N PHE A 133 -7.98 0.72 7.79
CA PHE A 133 -6.76 0.16 8.36
C PHE A 133 -5.60 1.12 8.12
N ILE A 134 -4.97 1.60 9.18
CA ILE A 134 -3.80 2.48 9.10
C ILE A 134 -2.54 1.63 9.23
N TRP A 135 -1.65 1.73 8.24
CA TRP A 135 -0.37 1.04 8.23
C TRP A 135 0.79 2.03 8.21
N ASN A 136 1.61 2.02 9.26
CA ASN A 136 2.70 2.95 9.41
C ASN A 136 4.07 2.33 9.08
N PRO A 137 5.09 3.14 8.85
CA PRO A 137 6.45 2.66 8.67
C PRO A 137 6.96 1.87 9.87
N GLY A 138 7.22 0.58 9.66
CA GLY A 138 7.77 -0.32 10.69
C GLY A 138 6.74 -1.19 11.38
N ASP A 139 5.48 -1.12 10.96
CA ASP A 139 4.43 -2.02 11.45
C ASP A 139 4.74 -3.44 10.92
N GLY A 140 4.91 -4.12 10.29
CA GLY A 140 5.36 -5.49 9.99
C GLY A 140 4.69 -6.05 8.75
N ASN A 141 4.40 -7.35 8.80
CA ASN A 141 3.68 -8.03 7.74
C ASN A 141 2.28 -8.36 8.22
N ASP A 142 1.27 -7.76 7.62
CA ASP A 142 -0.09 -7.84 8.12
C ASP A 142 -1.05 -8.47 7.10
N ILE A 143 -2.16 -8.98 7.62
CA ILE A 143 -3.28 -9.49 6.84
C ILE A 143 -4.51 -8.68 7.22
N VAL A 144 -5.17 -8.10 6.23
CA VAL A 144 -6.38 -7.30 6.43
C VAL A 144 -7.53 -7.81 5.58
N ASP A 145 -8.64 -8.03 6.24
CA ASP A 145 -9.91 -8.33 5.61
C ASP A 145 -10.88 -7.18 5.90
N GLY A 146 -11.19 -6.36 4.89
CA GLY A 146 -12.10 -5.21 5.02
C GLY A 146 -13.51 -5.64 5.42
N GLY A 147 -14.05 -6.67 4.81
CA GLY A 147 -15.36 -7.17 5.16
C GLY A 147 -16.47 -6.68 4.26
N ARG A 148 -17.46 -5.99 4.80
CA ARG A 148 -18.56 -5.39 4.04
C ARG A 148 -18.50 -3.88 4.14
N GLY A 149 -18.48 -3.21 2.99
CA GLY A 149 -18.52 -1.76 2.92
C GLY A 149 -17.62 -1.22 1.83
N PHE A 150 -17.09 -0.06 2.08
CA PHE A 150 -16.06 0.55 1.26
C PHE A 150 -14.84 0.82 2.14
N ASP A 151 -13.90 -0.13 2.12
CA ASP A 151 -12.82 -0.18 3.09
C ASP A 151 -11.54 0.41 2.52
N THR A 152 -10.75 1.01 3.39
CA THR A 152 -9.54 1.76 3.02
C THR A 152 -8.31 1.22 3.76
N LEU A 153 -7.26 0.92 2.99
CA LEU A 153 -5.90 0.93 3.52
C LEU A 153 -5.36 2.35 3.46
N ASP A 154 -5.04 2.94 4.59
CA ASP A 154 -4.32 4.23 4.71
C ASP A 154 -2.86 3.95 5.06
N PHE A 155 -2.00 4.00 4.04
CA PHE A 155 -0.57 3.81 4.21
C PHE A 155 0.14 5.16 4.31
N ARG A 156 0.83 5.38 5.41
CA ARG A 156 1.65 6.57 5.64
C ARG A 156 3.11 6.30 5.34
N GLY A 157 3.71 7.13 4.50
CA GLY A 157 5.10 7.03 4.09
C GLY A 157 6.08 7.45 5.18
N LYS A 158 7.37 7.34 4.88
CA LYS A 158 8.46 7.90 5.69
C LYS A 158 8.86 9.28 5.19
N THR A 159 9.62 9.98 6.01
CA THR A 159 10.29 11.22 5.61
C THR A 159 11.46 11.02 4.63
N THR A 160 11.84 9.77 4.36
CA THR A 160 12.83 9.37 3.35
C THR A 160 12.11 8.70 2.18
N GLY A 161 12.59 8.84 0.96
CA GLY A 161 11.97 8.26 -0.22
C GLY A 161 11.64 6.78 -0.09
N GLU A 162 10.49 6.41 -0.60
CA GLU A 162 9.95 5.07 -0.50
C GLU A 162 9.95 4.34 -1.86
N THR A 163 10.06 3.04 -1.79
CA THR A 163 9.85 2.17 -2.95
C THR A 163 8.84 1.12 -2.55
N PHE A 164 7.71 1.10 -3.27
CA PHE A 164 6.68 0.10 -3.04
C PHE A 164 5.98 -0.35 -4.33
N SER A 165 5.32 -1.50 -4.26
CA SER A 165 4.42 -1.96 -5.30
C SER A 165 3.07 -2.40 -4.75
N ILE A 166 2.05 -2.28 -5.58
CA ILE A 166 0.72 -2.83 -5.34
C ILE A 166 0.49 -3.90 -6.41
N ASP A 167 0.24 -5.12 -5.97
CA ASP A 167 0.12 -6.30 -6.81
C ASP A 167 -1.22 -6.99 -6.59
N ALA A 168 -1.79 -7.59 -7.64
CA ALA A 168 -2.96 -8.43 -7.48
C ALA A 168 -2.60 -9.75 -6.79
N ASN A 169 -3.43 -10.18 -5.84
CA ASN A 169 -3.31 -11.44 -5.12
C ASN A 169 -4.66 -12.15 -5.08
N GLY A 170 -4.97 -12.92 -6.11
CA GLY A 170 -6.29 -13.54 -6.28
C GLY A 170 -7.39 -12.49 -6.42
N SER A 171 -8.37 -12.49 -5.52
CA SER A 171 -9.42 -11.47 -5.45
C SER A 171 -9.04 -10.26 -4.59
N GLY A 172 -7.88 -10.30 -3.95
CA GLY A 172 -7.33 -9.25 -3.12
C GLY A 172 -6.11 -8.58 -3.75
N ALA A 173 -5.39 -7.82 -2.96
CA ALA A 173 -4.15 -7.16 -3.36
C ALA A 173 -3.07 -7.33 -2.29
N THR A 174 -1.82 -7.30 -2.72
CA THR A 174 -0.67 -7.24 -1.82
C THR A 174 0.02 -5.90 -2.02
N PHE A 175 0.24 -5.18 -0.93
CA PHE A 175 1.07 -3.98 -0.92
C PHE A 175 2.44 -4.35 -0.38
N ASN A 176 3.48 -4.18 -1.20
CA ASN A 176 4.86 -4.56 -0.88
C ASN A 176 5.75 -3.34 -0.75
N ARG A 177 6.51 -3.27 0.31
CA ARG A 177 7.57 -2.28 0.54
C ARG A 177 8.84 -2.96 1.05
N THR A 178 9.94 -2.23 1.13
CA THR A 178 11.28 -2.77 1.46
C THR A 178 11.32 -3.58 2.77
N ASN A 179 10.50 -3.23 3.77
CA ASN A 179 10.55 -3.85 5.10
C ASN A 179 9.14 -4.22 5.62
N GLY A 180 8.25 -4.62 4.74
CA GLY A 180 6.93 -5.06 5.16
C GLY A 180 6.02 -5.33 3.97
N THR A 181 5.08 -6.22 4.19
CA THR A 181 4.07 -6.63 3.21
C THR A 181 2.73 -6.67 3.91
N ILE A 182 1.71 -6.17 3.26
CA ILE A 182 0.34 -6.29 3.73
C ILE A 182 -0.52 -6.98 2.67
N ASP A 183 -1.20 -8.04 3.09
CA ASP A 183 -2.15 -8.76 2.24
C ASP A 183 -3.57 -8.25 2.52
N LEU A 184 -4.23 -7.78 1.48
CA LEU A 184 -5.53 -7.14 1.52
C LEU A 184 -6.59 -8.02 0.87
N THR A 185 -7.70 -8.22 1.54
CA THR A 185 -8.89 -8.88 1.01
C THR A 185 -10.10 -7.98 1.27
N ARG A 186 -10.97 -7.81 0.27
CA ARG A 186 -12.18 -6.95 0.40
C ARG A 186 -11.87 -5.53 0.88
N VAL A 187 -10.81 -4.93 0.34
CA VAL A 187 -10.44 -3.53 0.53
C VAL A 187 -10.60 -2.83 -0.82
N GLU A 188 -11.41 -1.79 -0.86
CA GLU A 188 -11.77 -1.10 -2.11
C GLU A 188 -10.85 0.06 -2.43
N ARG A 189 -10.22 0.65 -1.42
CA ARG A 189 -9.33 1.80 -1.59
C ARG A 189 -7.96 1.56 -0.95
N ILE A 190 -6.92 1.90 -1.69
CA ILE A 190 -5.56 2.00 -1.17
C ILE A 190 -5.16 3.46 -1.28
N GLN A 191 -4.81 4.07 -0.15
CA GLN A 191 -4.33 5.44 -0.07
C GLN A 191 -2.90 5.44 0.44
N PHE A 192 -2.03 6.17 -0.25
CA PHE A 192 -0.66 6.45 0.18
C PHE A 192 -0.51 7.94 0.41
N GLU A 193 0.04 8.31 1.56
CA GLU A 193 0.41 9.68 1.89
C GLU A 193 1.93 9.75 2.05
N ALA A 194 2.62 10.41 1.13
CA ALA A 194 4.03 10.70 1.28
C ALA A 194 4.28 11.59 2.51
N GLN A 195 5.35 11.30 3.24
CA GLN A 195 5.75 12.05 4.43
C GLN A 195 7.17 12.57 4.23
N GLY A 196 7.33 13.78 3.78
CA GLY A 196 8.67 14.37 3.63
C GLY A 196 9.00 14.75 2.19
N GLN A 197 10.22 15.21 1.99
CA GLN A 197 10.71 15.74 0.72
C GLN A 197 11.78 14.79 0.16
N ALA A 198 11.37 13.62 -0.29
CA ALA A 198 12.30 12.65 -0.85
C ALA A 198 11.61 11.88 -1.99
N ALA A 199 12.35 11.60 -3.06
CA ALA A 199 11.85 10.94 -4.25
C ALA A 199 11.29 9.55 -3.97
N ASP A 200 10.06 9.31 -4.42
CA ASP A 200 9.35 8.05 -4.27
C ASP A 200 9.33 7.23 -5.58
N ASN A 201 9.33 5.93 -5.46
CA ASN A 201 9.26 5.02 -6.59
C ASN A 201 8.10 4.03 -6.41
N ILE A 202 7.03 4.27 -7.14
CA ILE A 202 5.75 3.61 -6.94
C ILE A 202 5.41 2.76 -8.16
N THR A 203 5.10 1.50 -7.95
CA THR A 203 4.63 0.60 -9.00
C THR A 203 3.23 0.09 -8.69
N ILE A 204 2.26 0.41 -9.53
CA ILE A 204 0.91 -0.13 -9.47
C ILE A 204 0.78 -1.16 -10.59
N ASN A 205 0.82 -2.43 -10.24
CA ASN A 205 0.63 -3.51 -11.20
C ASN A 205 -0.86 -3.66 -11.55
N ASP A 206 -1.17 -4.52 -12.52
CA ASP A 206 -2.55 -4.72 -12.94
C ASP A 206 -3.39 -5.29 -11.80
N LEU A 207 -4.40 -4.55 -11.38
CA LEU A 207 -5.33 -4.93 -10.32
C LEU A 207 -6.64 -5.52 -10.85
N ALA A 208 -6.66 -5.98 -12.10
CA ALA A 208 -7.81 -6.66 -12.67
C ALA A 208 -8.13 -7.93 -11.88
N GLY A 209 -9.41 -8.11 -11.57
CA GLY A 209 -9.90 -9.25 -10.78
C GLY A 209 -9.82 -9.07 -9.26
N THR A 210 -9.20 -7.99 -8.78
CA THR A 210 -9.20 -7.66 -7.34
C THR A 210 -10.46 -6.88 -6.93
N GLY A 211 -10.68 -6.76 -5.62
CA GLY A 211 -11.71 -5.88 -5.04
C GLY A 211 -11.36 -4.39 -5.10
N VAL A 212 -10.09 -4.05 -5.32
CA VAL A 212 -9.61 -2.65 -5.29
C VAL A 212 -10.23 -1.83 -6.41
N LYS A 213 -10.87 -0.74 -6.08
CA LYS A 213 -11.54 0.20 -7.02
C LYS A 213 -10.79 1.51 -7.19
N GLN A 214 -10.05 1.90 -6.15
CA GLN A 214 -9.32 3.17 -6.13
C GLN A 214 -7.92 3.00 -5.54
N VAL A 215 -6.94 3.63 -6.19
CA VAL A 215 -5.61 3.84 -5.64
C VAL A 215 -5.35 5.34 -5.65
N ALA A 216 -5.18 5.94 -4.49
CA ALA A 216 -4.87 7.35 -4.31
C ALA A 216 -3.44 7.50 -3.79
N VAL A 217 -2.64 8.28 -4.47
CA VAL A 217 -1.24 8.53 -4.13
C VAL A 217 -1.07 10.03 -3.95
N ASP A 218 -0.64 10.45 -2.78
CA ASP A 218 -0.24 11.82 -2.49
C ASP A 218 1.30 11.91 -2.53
N LEU A 219 1.83 12.72 -3.43
CA LEU A 219 3.27 12.92 -3.67
C LEU A 219 3.82 14.19 -2.98
N GLY A 220 2.97 14.93 -2.28
CA GLY A 220 3.31 16.28 -1.77
C GLY A 220 4.07 16.32 -0.44
N GLY A 221 4.44 15.18 0.14
CA GLY A 221 5.22 15.15 1.39
C GLY A 221 4.52 15.80 2.59
N GLY A 222 3.19 15.88 2.58
CA GLY A 222 2.39 16.48 3.65
C GLY A 222 2.37 18.02 3.64
N LEU A 223 2.82 18.66 2.56
CA LEU A 223 2.75 20.12 2.40
C LEU A 223 1.44 20.51 1.70
N PRO A 224 0.65 21.43 2.24
CA PRO A 224 -0.60 21.85 1.60
C PRO A 224 -0.35 22.53 0.24
N GLY A 225 -0.78 21.91 -0.85
CA GLY A 225 -0.95 22.55 -2.16
C GLY A 225 0.32 22.78 -2.97
N GLY A 226 1.30 21.92 -2.88
CA GLY A 226 2.47 21.95 -3.73
C GLY A 226 3.30 20.69 -3.58
N GLY A 227 3.81 20.14 -4.67
CA GLY A 227 4.73 19.03 -4.63
C GLY A 227 5.95 19.29 -3.77
N ASP A 228 6.69 18.27 -3.46
CA ASP A 228 7.83 18.31 -2.54
C ASP A 228 9.14 18.79 -3.23
N GLY A 229 9.10 19.02 -4.53
CA GLY A 229 10.24 19.45 -5.33
C GLY A 229 11.21 18.33 -5.70
N GLN A 230 10.86 17.08 -5.47
CA GLN A 230 11.64 15.92 -5.86
C GLN A 230 11.15 15.34 -7.20
N VAL A 231 11.75 14.26 -7.64
CA VAL A 231 11.35 13.54 -8.86
C VAL A 231 10.74 12.23 -8.45
N ASP A 232 9.43 12.16 -8.40
CA ASP A 232 8.74 10.93 -8.11
C ASP A 232 8.50 10.11 -9.37
N MET A 233 8.53 8.80 -9.23
CA MET A 233 8.33 7.88 -10.34
C MET A 233 7.11 7.01 -10.07
N VAL A 234 6.08 7.16 -10.89
CA VAL A 234 4.89 6.30 -10.82
C VAL A 234 4.79 5.45 -12.09
N ALA A 235 4.87 4.14 -11.92
CA ALA A 235 4.72 3.17 -12.99
C ALA A 235 3.40 2.41 -12.83
N ILE A 236 2.52 2.48 -13.82
CA ILE A 236 1.24 1.77 -13.84
C ILE A 236 1.31 0.68 -14.91
N LYS A 237 0.92 -0.54 -14.56
CA LYS A 237 0.75 -1.64 -15.50
C LYS A 237 -0.71 -2.04 -15.58
N SER A 238 -1.18 -2.33 -16.78
CA SER A 238 -2.56 -2.75 -17.03
C SER A 238 -2.63 -3.66 -18.24
N THR A 239 -3.42 -4.70 -18.11
CA THR A 239 -3.83 -5.56 -19.23
C THR A 239 -5.18 -5.16 -19.82
N SER A 240 -5.73 -4.02 -19.38
CA SER A 240 -7.02 -3.51 -19.82
C SER A 240 -7.05 -3.36 -21.35
N ASP A 241 -8.12 -3.87 -21.96
CA ASP A 241 -8.45 -3.66 -23.37
C ASP A 241 -9.18 -2.35 -23.64
N HIS A 242 -9.42 -1.57 -22.58
CA HIS A 242 -10.04 -0.26 -22.67
C HIS A 242 -9.01 0.84 -22.94
N ARG A 243 -9.50 1.94 -23.48
CA ARG A 243 -8.69 3.15 -23.64
C ARG A 243 -8.37 3.74 -22.28
N ILE A 244 -7.09 3.91 -21.98
CA ILE A 244 -6.64 4.59 -20.76
C ILE A 244 -6.62 6.09 -21.03
N THR A 245 -7.18 6.87 -20.12
CA THR A 245 -7.21 8.34 -20.21
C THR A 245 -6.52 8.92 -18.97
N VAL A 246 -5.55 9.78 -19.21
CA VAL A 246 -4.85 10.53 -18.17
C VAL A 246 -5.30 11.99 -18.25
N THR A 247 -5.79 12.53 -17.17
CA THR A 247 -6.22 13.93 -17.06
C THR A 247 -5.52 14.59 -15.88
N ASP A 248 -5.00 15.79 -16.09
CA ASP A 248 -4.51 16.62 -15.00
C ASP A 248 -5.46 17.79 -14.78
N ARG A 249 -5.80 18.05 -13.53
CA ARG A 249 -6.57 19.22 -13.10
C ARG A 249 -6.01 19.76 -11.80
N ASN A 250 -5.35 20.90 -11.86
CA ASN A 250 -4.78 21.59 -10.70
C ASN A 250 -3.81 20.72 -9.88
N GLY A 251 -2.90 19.99 -10.52
CA GLY A 251 -1.94 19.11 -9.87
C GLY A 251 -2.52 17.77 -9.39
N VAL A 252 -3.77 17.46 -9.77
CA VAL A 252 -4.36 16.13 -9.53
C VAL A 252 -4.45 15.37 -10.84
N VAL A 253 -3.60 14.38 -11.00
CA VAL A 253 -3.59 13.50 -12.15
C VAL A 253 -4.53 12.31 -11.90
N THR A 254 -5.48 12.12 -12.78
CA THR A 254 -6.40 10.98 -12.74
C THR A 254 -6.15 10.06 -13.94
N VAL A 255 -5.91 8.78 -13.66
CA VAL A 255 -5.78 7.73 -14.67
C VAL A 255 -7.01 6.84 -14.62
N SER A 256 -7.78 6.84 -15.70
CA SER A 256 -9.03 6.08 -15.84
C SER A 256 -8.97 5.15 -17.05
N GLY A 257 -9.89 4.17 -17.09
CA GLY A 257 -9.86 3.07 -18.06
C GLY A 257 -9.05 1.86 -17.58
N LEU A 258 -8.56 1.90 -16.35
CA LEU A 258 -7.95 0.79 -15.63
C LEU A 258 -9.04 -0.02 -14.89
N ALA A 259 -8.67 -1.19 -14.37
CA ALA A 259 -9.52 -1.95 -13.45
C ALA A 259 -9.81 -1.16 -12.15
N SER A 260 -8.80 -0.45 -11.65
CA SER A 260 -8.90 0.47 -10.52
C SER A 260 -8.58 1.89 -10.99
N GLN A 261 -9.35 2.89 -10.54
CA GLN A 261 -9.01 4.29 -10.81
C GLN A 261 -7.76 4.68 -10.01
N VAL A 262 -6.79 5.30 -10.67
CA VAL A 262 -5.60 5.84 -10.00
C VAL A 262 -5.66 7.36 -9.98
N THR A 263 -5.43 7.95 -8.81
CA THR A 263 -5.29 9.41 -8.64
C THR A 263 -3.95 9.72 -7.99
N LEU A 264 -3.24 10.70 -8.57
CA LEU A 264 -1.98 11.22 -8.03
C LEU A 264 -2.23 12.69 -7.66
N SER A 265 -2.17 13.04 -6.40
CA SER A 265 -2.20 14.43 -5.93
C SER A 265 -0.81 14.98 -5.77
N ASP A 266 -0.70 16.31 -5.88
CA ASP A 266 0.55 17.05 -5.82
C ASP A 266 1.61 16.62 -6.85
N PHE A 267 1.16 16.08 -7.98
CA PHE A 267 2.01 15.69 -9.11
C PHE A 267 2.61 16.93 -9.78
N GLU A 268 3.93 17.07 -9.75
CA GLU A 268 4.67 18.19 -10.34
C GLU A 268 4.94 17.94 -11.83
N ALA A 269 4.07 18.44 -12.70
CA ALA A 269 4.22 18.32 -14.15
C ALA A 269 5.59 18.85 -14.63
N GLY A 270 6.32 18.02 -15.38
CA GLY A 270 7.66 18.34 -15.87
C GLY A 270 8.79 17.98 -14.91
N ARG A 271 8.48 17.52 -13.71
CA ARG A 271 9.42 16.99 -12.72
C ARG A 271 9.15 15.51 -12.45
N ASP A 272 7.94 15.20 -12.02
CA ASP A 272 7.54 13.82 -11.76
C ASP A 272 7.32 13.03 -13.05
N GLN A 273 7.50 11.74 -12.94
CA GLN A 273 7.47 10.83 -14.07
C GLN A 273 6.31 9.83 -13.93
N LEU A 274 5.39 9.87 -14.86
CA LEU A 274 4.34 8.86 -15.01
C LEU A 274 4.65 7.97 -16.20
N SER A 275 4.61 6.66 -15.99
CA SER A 275 4.67 5.69 -17.07
C SER A 275 3.49 4.72 -17.01
N ILE A 276 2.95 4.36 -18.16
CA ILE A 276 1.88 3.37 -18.29
C ILE A 276 2.33 2.30 -19.26
N ASN A 277 2.37 1.05 -18.80
CA ASN A 277 2.88 -0.09 -19.57
C ASN A 277 4.30 0.14 -20.15
N GLY A 278 5.14 0.84 -19.40
CA GLY A 278 6.52 1.17 -19.79
C GLY A 278 6.64 2.32 -20.79
N GLN A 279 5.53 2.97 -21.14
CA GLN A 279 5.53 4.18 -21.97
C GLN A 279 5.42 5.41 -21.09
N SER A 280 6.37 6.35 -21.21
CA SER A 280 6.30 7.63 -20.49
C SER A 280 5.12 8.46 -20.97
N VAL A 281 4.38 9.05 -20.05
CA VAL A 281 3.23 9.90 -20.29
C VAL A 281 3.59 11.32 -19.88
N THR A 282 3.54 12.24 -20.85
CA THR A 282 3.68 13.67 -20.54
C THR A 282 2.36 14.19 -20.03
N VAL A 283 2.38 14.66 -18.79
CA VAL A 283 1.23 15.26 -18.11
C VAL A 283 1.30 16.78 -18.30
N VAL A 284 0.22 17.39 -18.71
CA VAL A 284 0.09 18.85 -18.91
C VAL A 284 -1.21 19.31 -18.27
N ASP A 285 -1.13 20.30 -17.41
CA ASP A 285 -2.31 20.82 -16.68
C ASP A 285 -3.44 21.24 -17.63
N GLY A 286 -4.64 20.86 -17.28
CA GLY A 286 -5.85 21.12 -18.06
C GLY A 286 -6.01 20.26 -19.32
N GLN A 287 -5.10 19.33 -19.61
CA GLN A 287 -5.16 18.47 -20.79
C GLN A 287 -5.52 17.02 -20.47
N SER A 288 -5.99 16.32 -21.49
CA SER A 288 -6.26 14.88 -21.43
C SER A 288 -5.43 14.16 -22.46
N VAL A 289 -4.71 13.12 -22.03
CA VAL A 289 -3.95 12.22 -22.91
C VAL A 289 -4.67 10.89 -22.97
N SER A 290 -4.90 10.36 -24.16
CA SER A 290 -5.50 9.05 -24.37
C SER A 290 -4.45 8.07 -24.88
N ILE A 291 -4.35 6.93 -24.20
CA ILE A 291 -3.46 5.83 -24.55
C ILE A 291 -4.32 4.70 -25.11
N ALA A 292 -4.00 4.25 -26.33
CA ALA A 292 -4.71 3.15 -26.97
C ALA A 292 -4.48 1.84 -26.19
N PRO A 293 -5.48 0.93 -26.15
CA PRO A 293 -5.32 -0.37 -25.53
C PRO A 293 -4.18 -1.15 -26.17
N MET A 294 -3.46 -1.94 -25.41
CA MET A 294 -2.51 -2.91 -25.96
C MET A 294 -3.27 -4.06 -26.60
N SER A 295 -3.67 -3.91 -27.86
CA SER A 295 -4.20 -5.06 -28.60
C SER A 295 -3.06 -6.02 -28.95
N SER A 296 -3.23 -7.28 -28.66
CA SER A 296 -2.27 -8.35 -28.93
C SER A 296 -2.05 -8.64 -30.45
N ASN A 297 -2.64 -7.82 -31.34
CA ASN A 297 -2.49 -7.91 -32.78
C ASN A 297 -2.67 -6.53 -33.42
N HIS A 298 -1.62 -5.73 -33.56
CA HIS A 298 -1.58 -4.70 -34.60
C HIS A 298 -0.21 -4.66 -35.25
N THR A 299 -0.10 -5.36 -36.35
CA THR A 299 0.80 -5.00 -37.43
C THR A 299 0.23 -3.73 -38.08
N GLY A 300 0.87 -2.60 -37.82
CA GLY A 300 0.76 -1.34 -38.55
C GLY A 300 -0.64 -0.75 -38.67
N GLY A 301 -0.95 0.29 -37.94
CA GLY A 301 -2.15 1.09 -38.13
C GLY A 301 -2.07 2.44 -37.40
N ASP A 302 -2.23 3.48 -38.15
CA ASP A 302 -2.20 4.89 -37.81
C ASP A 302 -3.18 5.27 -36.67
N SER A 303 -2.72 5.93 -35.62
CA SER A 303 -3.58 6.41 -34.53
C SER A 303 -4.01 7.85 -34.80
N THR A 304 -5.26 8.06 -35.16
CA THR A 304 -5.88 9.38 -35.28
C THR A 304 -6.53 9.80 -33.96
N ALA A 305 -6.20 10.98 -33.48
CA ALA A 305 -6.89 11.63 -32.36
C ALA A 305 -8.30 12.10 -32.77
N ALA A 306 -9.27 11.96 -31.86
CA ALA A 306 -10.69 12.22 -32.14
C ALA A 306 -11.06 13.71 -32.36
N ASP A 307 -10.13 14.65 -32.19
CA ASP A 307 -10.35 16.10 -32.35
C ASP A 307 -9.69 16.72 -33.60
N GLY A 308 -9.09 15.89 -34.44
CA GLY A 308 -8.43 16.39 -35.67
C GLY A 308 -7.09 17.10 -35.42
N SER A 309 -6.59 17.17 -34.21
CA SER A 309 -5.26 17.70 -33.94
C SER A 309 -4.20 16.59 -34.07
N HIS A 310 -3.30 16.80 -35.01
CA HIS A 310 -2.19 15.86 -35.23
C HIS A 310 -1.18 15.96 -34.09
N VAL A 311 -1.09 14.93 -33.24
CA VAL A 311 0.00 14.80 -32.29
C VAL A 311 1.27 14.47 -33.09
N ARG A 312 1.99 15.48 -33.53
CA ARG A 312 3.29 15.35 -34.23
C ARG A 312 4.45 14.89 -33.31
N GLY A 313 4.19 14.71 -32.00
CA GLY A 313 5.24 14.42 -31.01
C GLY A 313 5.81 13.00 -31.09
N LEU A 314 4.99 11.96 -31.39
CA LEU A 314 5.48 10.57 -31.41
C LEU A 314 6.34 10.25 -32.65
N ALA A 315 6.14 10.94 -33.76
CA ALA A 315 6.96 10.76 -34.94
C ALA A 315 8.37 11.35 -34.77
N LEU A 316 8.49 12.48 -34.04
CA LEU A 316 9.79 13.10 -33.77
C LEU A 316 10.65 12.28 -32.80
N LEU A 317 10.05 11.59 -31.82
CA LEU A 317 10.80 10.74 -30.88
C LEU A 317 11.39 9.49 -31.59
N ARG A 318 10.64 8.88 -32.50
CA ARG A 318 11.18 7.79 -33.35
C ARG A 318 12.29 8.26 -34.27
N GLN A 319 12.19 9.48 -34.78
CA GLN A 319 13.21 10.06 -35.66
C GLN A 319 14.47 10.48 -34.87
N ALA A 320 14.32 10.95 -33.63
CA ALA A 320 15.45 11.29 -32.75
C ALA A 320 16.20 10.03 -32.28
N MET A 321 15.50 8.93 -31.98
CA MET A 321 16.15 7.65 -31.61
C MET A 321 16.81 6.98 -32.82
N ALA A 322 16.25 7.08 -34.01
CA ALA A 322 16.90 6.61 -35.25
C ALA A 322 18.13 7.43 -35.62
N ALA A 323 18.09 8.74 -35.40
CA ALA A 323 19.24 9.62 -35.63
C ALA A 323 20.40 9.41 -34.64
N SER A 324 20.11 9.05 -33.39
CA SER A 324 21.13 8.76 -32.38
C SER A 324 21.90 7.46 -32.65
N PHE A 325 21.30 6.50 -33.37
CA PHE A 325 21.96 5.24 -33.72
C PHE A 325 22.84 5.34 -34.98
N VAL A 326 22.63 6.39 -35.80
CA VAL A 326 23.41 6.58 -37.05
C VAL A 326 24.71 7.36 -36.83
N MET A 327 24.84 8.09 -35.72
CA MET A 327 26.03 8.93 -35.45
C MET A 327 27.18 8.23 -34.73
N ALA A 328 27.04 6.95 -34.36
CA ALA A 328 28.12 6.18 -33.74
C ALA A 328 28.87 5.23 -34.67
N GLY A 329 28.66 5.31 -35.99
CA GLY A 329 29.19 4.39 -36.97
C GLY A 329 29.92 4.99 -38.18
N ALA A 330 30.40 6.25 -38.09
CA ALA A 330 31.18 6.86 -39.17
C ALA A 330 32.66 6.91 -38.81
N GLY A 331 33.38 5.86 -39.17
CA GLY A 331 34.84 5.82 -39.05
C GLY A 331 35.44 4.44 -39.29
N HIS A 332 35.41 3.93 -40.51
CA HIS A 332 36.56 3.36 -41.23
C HIS A 332 36.13 2.70 -42.55
N ASP A 333 36.88 2.97 -43.61
CA ASP A 333 36.76 2.46 -44.96
C ASP A 333 36.72 0.92 -45.03
N GLY A 334 35.87 0.40 -45.91
CA GLY A 334 35.87 -1.03 -46.25
C GLY A 334 34.68 -1.42 -47.12
N THR A 335 34.92 -1.64 -48.40
CA THR A 335 34.05 -2.10 -49.47
C THR A 335 33.14 -3.30 -49.11
N PRO A 336 31.94 -3.40 -49.69
CA PRO A 336 31.06 -4.54 -49.46
C PRO A 336 31.49 -5.75 -50.27
N THR A 337 31.71 -6.87 -49.62
CA THR A 337 31.77 -8.19 -50.27
C THR A 337 30.50 -8.95 -49.95
N THR A 338 29.79 -9.27 -51.02
CA THR A 338 28.73 -10.30 -51.06
C THR A 338 29.33 -11.65 -50.77
N ASP A 339 28.80 -12.41 -49.85
CA ASP A 339 28.93 -13.86 -49.92
C ASP A 339 27.73 -14.62 -49.37
N GLN A 340 27.48 -15.75 -50.01
CA GLN A 340 26.34 -16.61 -50.04
C GLN A 340 26.21 -17.56 -48.83
N PRO A 341 25.05 -18.24 -48.68
CA PRO A 341 24.80 -19.08 -47.52
C PRO A 341 25.41 -20.47 -47.64
N LEU A 342 25.98 -20.98 -46.57
CA LEU A 342 26.36 -22.37 -46.45
C LEU A 342 25.46 -23.13 -45.52
N SER A 343 24.72 -24.06 -46.15
CA SER A 343 24.08 -25.21 -45.54
C SER A 343 25.16 -26.16 -44.98
N HIS A 344 24.98 -26.75 -43.82
CA HIS A 344 25.08 -28.18 -43.51
C HIS A 344 25.06 -28.42 -42.01
N GLN A 345 24.12 -29.21 -41.59
CA GLN A 345 24.17 -30.02 -40.38
C GLN A 345 25.17 -31.15 -40.57
N PRO A 346 25.73 -31.74 -39.51
CA PRO A 346 25.24 -33.07 -39.18
C PRO A 346 24.99 -33.35 -37.71
N MET A 347 24.10 -34.29 -37.50
CA MET A 347 23.78 -35.01 -36.30
C MET A 347 24.99 -35.76 -35.73
N LEU A 348 25.08 -35.91 -34.40
CA LEU A 348 25.75 -37.05 -33.77
C LEU A 348 25.06 -37.37 -32.42
N THR A 349 24.37 -38.42 -32.46
CA THR A 349 24.09 -39.62 -31.61
C THR A 349 24.70 -39.65 -30.21
N HIS A 350 23.80 -40.10 -29.29
CA HIS A 350 24.10 -40.67 -27.98
C HIS A 350 24.96 -41.94 -28.08
N PRO A 351 25.72 -42.31 -27.01
CA PRO A 351 25.32 -43.55 -26.36
C PRO A 351 25.28 -43.53 -24.82
N HIS A 352 24.55 -44.50 -24.35
CA HIS A 352 24.36 -45.00 -22.99
C HIS A 352 25.67 -45.33 -22.25
N ALA A 353 25.67 -45.07 -20.91
CA ALA A 353 25.99 -45.99 -19.83
C ALA A 353 25.46 -45.36 -18.51
#